data_ff3c58f03ea82ab964812d286a49d3c2
#
_entry.id   ff3c58f03ea82ab964812d286a49d3c2
#
_cell.length_a   1.000
_cell.length_b   1.000
_cell.length_c   1.000
_cell.angle_alpha   90.00
_cell.angle_beta   90.00
_cell.angle_gamma   90.00
#
_symmetry.space_group_name_H-M   'P 1'
#
loop_
_entity.id
_entity.type
_entity.pdbx_description
1 polymer ?
#
loop_
_entity_poly.entity_id
_entity_poly.type
_entity_poly.pdbx_seq_one_letter_code
_entity_poly.pdbx_strand_id
1 'polypeptide(L)'
;MEETDEGAAPEGTTLAGTPNVAPAGDDGGAYGQPEVQYAKRSVVPVIIGAIYSLAQVLLILLVLFGYYVGLPLSTFDVFMLASSCVGLYAGILMIQYKKRGIHIALGLIAVGFVMNLIPNFLMGLPVTDGWVGSLATSGICAALVAVPLLVSGISEQME
;
A
#
# COMPACT_ATOMS: atom_id res chain seq x y z
N MET A 1 -14.95 -41.70 46.07
CA MET A 1 -14.32 -40.41 45.84
C MET A 1 -13.92 -40.40 44.36
N GLU A 2 -14.85 -39.95 43.52
CA GLU A 2 -14.67 -39.84 42.08
C GLU A 2 -14.28 -38.42 41.79
N GLU A 3 -13.08 -38.21 41.31
CA GLU A 3 -12.62 -36.93 40.74
C GLU A 3 -13.02 -36.90 39.27
N THR A 4 -13.97 -36.04 38.97
CA THR A 4 -14.39 -35.70 37.60
C THR A 4 -13.36 -34.76 36.99
N ASP A 5 -12.65 -35.26 36.01
CA ASP A 5 -11.73 -34.52 35.14
C ASP A 5 -12.53 -33.59 34.22
N GLU A 6 -12.49 -32.28 34.50
CA GLU A 6 -13.12 -31.23 33.68
C GLU A 6 -12.22 -30.95 32.49
N GLY A 7 -12.56 -31.57 31.37
CA GLY A 7 -11.89 -31.37 30.11
C GLY A 7 -11.95 -29.91 29.63
N ALA A 8 -10.80 -29.26 29.58
CA ALA A 8 -10.61 -27.96 28.98
C ALA A 8 -10.99 -28.01 27.49
N ALA A 9 -11.96 -27.19 27.11
CA ALA A 9 -12.33 -27.00 25.72
C ALA A 9 -11.14 -26.37 24.92
N PRO A 10 -10.86 -26.84 23.71
CA PRO A 10 -9.79 -26.26 22.90
C PRO A 10 -10.15 -24.82 22.50
N GLU A 11 -9.25 -23.90 22.80
CA GLU A 11 -9.32 -22.51 22.33
C GLU A 11 -9.41 -22.51 20.79
N GLY A 12 -10.57 -22.08 20.30
CA GLY A 12 -10.84 -21.98 18.87
C GLY A 12 -9.91 -20.98 18.21
N THR A 13 -9.04 -21.46 17.36
CA THR A 13 -8.25 -20.67 16.42
C THR A 13 -9.19 -19.86 15.54
N THR A 14 -9.35 -18.57 15.82
CA THR A 14 -10.08 -17.65 14.94
C THR A 14 -9.27 -17.45 13.66
N LEU A 15 -9.71 -18.12 12.60
CA LEU A 15 -9.22 -17.87 11.24
C LEU A 15 -9.54 -16.41 10.88
N ALA A 16 -8.53 -15.69 10.37
CA ALA A 16 -8.68 -14.34 9.85
C ALA A 16 -9.78 -14.35 8.78
N GLY A 17 -10.92 -13.70 9.08
CA GLY A 17 -12.08 -13.67 8.21
C GLY A 17 -13.36 -14.26 8.81
N THR A 18 -13.33 -14.79 10.02
CA THR A 18 -14.56 -15.19 10.73
C THR A 18 -15.41 -13.98 11.07
N PRO A 19 -16.73 -14.02 10.75
CA PRO A 19 -17.64 -12.93 11.10
C PRO A 19 -17.71 -12.80 12.62
N ASN A 20 -17.59 -11.55 13.11
CA ASN A 20 -17.72 -11.23 14.53
C ASN A 20 -19.20 -11.42 14.91
N VAL A 21 -19.54 -12.59 15.45
CA VAL A 21 -20.89 -12.88 15.96
C VAL A 21 -20.99 -12.24 17.33
N ALA A 22 -21.75 -11.15 17.43
CA ALA A 22 -22.11 -10.59 18.73
C ALA A 22 -22.86 -11.64 19.57
N PRO A 23 -22.59 -11.76 20.89
CA PRO A 23 -23.31 -12.69 21.74
C PRO A 23 -24.80 -12.37 21.72
N ALA A 24 -25.63 -13.36 21.42
CA ALA A 24 -27.07 -13.25 21.41
C ALA A 24 -27.54 -12.90 22.82
N GLY A 25 -28.18 -11.73 22.97
CA GLY A 25 -28.93 -11.40 24.16
C GLY A 25 -30.08 -12.40 24.34
N ASP A 26 -30.24 -12.89 25.58
CA ASP A 26 -31.18 -13.92 26.00
C ASP A 26 -32.60 -13.31 26.09
N ASP A 27 -33.24 -13.04 24.94
CA ASP A 27 -34.66 -12.71 24.86
C ASP A 27 -35.32 -13.62 23.81
N GLY A 28 -36.08 -14.59 24.31
CA GLY A 28 -36.75 -15.63 23.55
C GLY A 28 -37.71 -15.08 22.49
N GLY A 29 -37.46 -15.46 21.27
CA GLY A 29 -38.44 -15.36 20.21
C GLY A 29 -37.85 -15.05 18.83
N ALA A 30 -38.03 -15.99 17.94
CA ALA A 30 -37.67 -15.98 16.52
C ALA A 30 -36.24 -16.31 16.20
N TYR A 31 -36.05 -17.41 15.47
CA TYR A 31 -34.80 -17.83 14.82
C TYR A 31 -34.40 -16.79 13.76
N GLY A 32 -33.93 -15.62 14.20
CA GLY A 32 -33.22 -14.66 13.35
C GLY A 32 -31.87 -15.30 13.01
N GLN A 33 -31.65 -15.61 11.76
CA GLN A 33 -30.33 -15.96 11.27
C GLN A 33 -29.38 -14.83 11.71
N PRO A 34 -28.21 -15.12 12.30
CA PRO A 34 -27.26 -14.07 12.63
C PRO A 34 -26.95 -13.30 11.35
N GLU A 35 -27.31 -12.05 11.33
CA GLU A 35 -27.03 -11.14 10.21
C GLU A 35 -25.52 -10.98 10.18
N VAL A 36 -24.87 -11.74 9.29
CA VAL A 36 -23.42 -11.66 9.07
C VAL A 36 -23.15 -10.27 8.49
N GLN A 37 -22.87 -9.31 9.35
CA GLN A 37 -22.41 -7.99 8.95
C GLN A 37 -21.01 -8.15 8.35
N TYR A 38 -20.96 -8.33 7.04
CA TYR A 38 -19.71 -8.21 6.31
C TYR A 38 -19.19 -6.78 6.49
N ALA A 39 -18.16 -6.59 7.28
CA ALA A 39 -17.49 -5.31 7.39
C ALA A 39 -17.09 -4.88 5.98
N LYS A 40 -17.76 -3.86 5.45
CA LYS A 40 -17.54 -3.35 4.09
C LYS A 40 -16.11 -2.82 4.00
N ARG A 41 -15.21 -3.60 3.38
CA ARG A 41 -13.82 -3.19 3.21
C ARG A 41 -13.75 -1.87 2.44
N SER A 42 -12.94 -0.95 2.91
CA SER A 42 -12.73 0.33 2.23
C SER A 42 -12.09 0.10 0.85
N VAL A 43 -12.62 0.72 -0.18
CA VAL A 43 -12.05 0.67 -1.54
C VAL A 43 -10.84 1.60 -1.72
N VAL A 44 -10.55 2.44 -0.75
CA VAL A 44 -9.49 3.46 -0.83
C VAL A 44 -8.11 2.87 -1.11
N PRO A 45 -7.63 1.82 -0.39
CA PRO A 45 -6.34 1.20 -0.70
C PRO A 45 -6.26 0.63 -2.11
N VAL A 46 -7.38 0.08 -2.60
CA VAL A 46 -7.46 -0.48 -3.96
C VAL A 46 -7.31 0.62 -5.01
N ILE A 47 -8.02 1.72 -4.85
CA ILE A 47 -7.95 2.86 -5.78
C ILE A 47 -6.55 3.46 -5.80
N ILE A 48 -5.98 3.73 -4.62
CA ILE A 48 -4.64 4.31 -4.51
C ILE A 48 -3.59 3.34 -5.08
N GLY A 49 -3.67 2.05 -4.73
CA GLY A 49 -2.78 1.03 -5.27
C GLY A 49 -2.88 0.88 -6.79
N ALA A 50 -4.09 0.96 -7.36
CA ALA A 50 -4.32 0.89 -8.80
C ALA A 50 -3.73 2.11 -9.52
N ILE A 51 -3.98 3.33 -9.03
CA ILE A 51 -3.43 4.56 -9.59
C ILE A 51 -1.89 4.54 -9.52
N TYR A 52 -1.34 4.13 -8.38
CA TYR A 52 0.10 4.02 -8.18
C TYR A 52 0.71 3.00 -9.13
N SER A 53 0.11 1.82 -9.28
CA SER A 53 0.56 0.78 -10.23
C SER A 53 0.51 1.26 -11.67
N LEU A 54 -0.56 1.95 -12.06
CA LEU A 54 -0.70 2.51 -13.41
C LEU A 54 0.42 3.52 -13.71
N ALA A 55 0.73 4.39 -12.75
CA ALA A 55 1.83 5.35 -12.89
C ALA A 55 3.18 4.64 -13.11
N GLN A 56 3.44 3.54 -12.38
CA GLN A 56 4.67 2.76 -12.57
C GLN A 56 4.74 2.08 -13.94
N VAL A 57 3.62 1.54 -14.43
CA VAL A 57 3.54 0.96 -15.79
C VAL A 57 3.84 2.03 -16.85
N LEU A 58 3.27 3.23 -16.71
CA LEU A 58 3.52 4.33 -17.63
C LEU A 58 5.00 4.75 -17.63
N LEU A 59 5.66 4.79 -16.48
CA LEU A 59 7.10 5.09 -16.39
C LEU A 59 7.94 4.02 -17.09
N ILE A 60 7.62 2.74 -16.90
CA ILE A 60 8.31 1.63 -17.59
C ILE A 60 8.15 1.79 -19.12
N LEU A 61 6.92 2.04 -19.57
CA LEU A 61 6.65 2.22 -21.01
C LEU A 61 7.38 3.42 -21.59
N LEU A 62 7.49 4.52 -20.85
CA LEU A 62 8.19 5.73 -21.28
C LEU A 62 9.69 5.46 -21.46
N VAL A 63 10.34 4.77 -20.53
CA VAL A 63 11.75 4.40 -20.64
C VAL A 63 11.97 3.44 -21.82
N LEU A 64 11.12 2.41 -21.96
CA LEU A 64 11.21 1.45 -23.07
C LEU A 64 10.97 2.14 -24.44
N PHE A 65 10.04 3.09 -24.50
CA PHE A 65 9.81 3.88 -25.72
C PHE A 65 11.03 4.74 -26.07
N GLY A 66 11.66 5.38 -25.08
CA GLY A 66 12.90 6.12 -25.27
C GLY A 66 14.00 5.25 -25.88
N TYR A 67 14.17 4.03 -25.36
CA TYR A 67 15.11 3.05 -25.93
C TYR A 67 14.73 2.64 -27.36
N TYR A 68 13.44 2.39 -27.62
CA TYR A 68 12.95 2.01 -28.95
C TYR A 68 13.24 3.08 -30.02
N VAL A 69 13.17 4.38 -29.67
CA VAL A 69 13.50 5.48 -30.60
C VAL A 69 15.00 5.77 -30.69
N GLY A 70 15.84 4.92 -30.11
CA GLY A 70 17.31 4.97 -30.27
C GLY A 70 18.03 5.85 -29.26
N LEU A 71 17.38 6.27 -28.18
CA LEU A 71 18.07 6.94 -27.06
C LEU A 71 18.92 5.92 -26.29
N PRO A 72 20.19 6.25 -25.98
CA PRO A 72 21.03 5.35 -25.19
C PRO A 72 20.50 5.22 -23.76
N LEU A 73 20.41 3.97 -23.28
CA LEU A 73 20.07 3.70 -21.89
C LEU A 73 21.14 4.28 -20.96
N SER A 74 20.75 5.22 -20.13
CA SER A 74 21.60 5.75 -19.08
C SER A 74 21.52 4.87 -17.82
N THR A 75 22.52 4.97 -16.94
CA THR A 75 22.47 4.32 -15.62
C THR A 75 21.23 4.75 -14.80
N PHE A 76 20.78 6.00 -15.04
CA PHE A 76 19.57 6.52 -14.41
C PHE A 76 18.31 5.79 -14.91
N ASP A 77 18.20 5.50 -16.21
CA ASP A 77 17.07 4.76 -16.79
C ASP A 77 16.97 3.35 -16.24
N VAL A 78 18.12 2.66 -16.07
CA VAL A 78 18.17 1.32 -15.44
C VAL A 78 17.65 1.39 -13.98
N PHE A 79 18.09 2.41 -13.24
CA PHE A 79 17.59 2.63 -11.89
C PHE A 79 16.08 2.92 -11.87
N MET A 80 15.59 3.75 -12.78
CA MET A 80 14.16 4.06 -12.93
C MET A 80 13.34 2.81 -13.26
N LEU A 81 13.83 1.94 -14.15
CA LEU A 81 13.17 0.66 -14.45
C LEU A 81 13.10 -0.24 -13.21
N ALA A 82 14.23 -0.41 -12.51
CA ALA A 82 14.28 -1.25 -11.31
C ALA A 82 13.33 -0.72 -10.21
N SER A 83 13.36 0.58 -9.94
CA SER A 83 12.48 1.21 -8.94
C SER A 83 11.01 1.12 -9.33
N SER A 84 10.67 1.24 -10.63
CA SER A 84 9.31 1.10 -11.13
C SER A 84 8.78 -0.34 -10.99
N CYS A 85 9.62 -1.35 -11.19
CA CYS A 85 9.24 -2.75 -10.93
C CYS A 85 8.93 -2.99 -9.44
N VAL A 86 9.75 -2.46 -8.53
CA VAL A 86 9.48 -2.53 -7.08
C VAL A 86 8.24 -1.73 -6.72
N GLY A 87 8.03 -0.57 -7.35
CA GLY A 87 6.84 0.26 -7.19
C GLY A 87 5.56 -0.46 -7.63
N LEU A 88 5.60 -1.16 -8.75
CA LEU A 88 4.49 -1.98 -9.22
C LEU A 88 4.12 -3.08 -8.21
N TYR A 89 5.14 -3.77 -7.67
CA TYR A 89 4.93 -4.75 -6.60
C TYR A 89 4.31 -4.11 -5.35
N ALA A 90 4.76 -2.93 -4.94
CA ALA A 90 4.18 -2.19 -3.82
C ALA A 90 2.70 -1.85 -4.06
N GLY A 91 2.35 -1.40 -5.27
CA GLY A 91 0.97 -1.12 -5.65
C GLY A 91 0.06 -2.37 -5.58
N ILE A 92 0.55 -3.52 -6.04
CA ILE A 92 -0.17 -4.80 -5.92
C ILE A 92 -0.40 -5.17 -4.45
N LEU A 93 0.59 -4.98 -3.57
CA LEU A 93 0.43 -5.22 -2.14
C LEU A 93 -0.62 -4.30 -1.51
N MET A 94 -0.71 -3.03 -1.94
CA MET A 94 -1.76 -2.11 -1.48
C MET A 94 -3.16 -2.59 -1.88
N ILE A 95 -3.32 -3.06 -3.13
CA ILE A 95 -4.58 -3.65 -3.62
C ILE A 95 -4.96 -4.88 -2.77
N GLN A 96 -3.97 -5.64 -2.28
CA GLN A 96 -4.17 -6.79 -1.39
C GLN A 96 -4.34 -6.41 0.09
N TYR A 97 -4.51 -5.12 0.42
CA TYR A 97 -4.64 -4.61 1.79
C TYR A 97 -3.42 -4.87 2.69
N LYS A 98 -2.22 -4.95 2.13
CA LYS A 98 -0.99 -5.15 2.92
C LYS A 98 -0.30 -3.82 3.22
N LYS A 99 -0.15 -3.48 4.49
CA LYS A 99 0.56 -2.26 4.97
C LYS A 99 1.98 -2.15 4.40
N ARG A 100 2.64 -3.29 4.21
CA ARG A 100 4.00 -3.33 3.62
C ARG A 100 4.09 -2.64 2.26
N GLY A 101 3.03 -2.72 1.44
CA GLY A 101 2.98 -2.04 0.15
C GLY A 101 3.14 -0.53 0.28
N ILE A 102 2.47 0.08 1.27
CA ILE A 102 2.54 1.52 1.52
C ILE A 102 3.95 1.92 1.99
N HIS A 103 4.55 1.16 2.91
CA HIS A 103 5.91 1.46 3.39
C HIS A 103 6.95 1.36 2.27
N ILE A 104 6.84 0.37 1.39
CA ILE A 104 7.72 0.23 0.22
C ILE A 104 7.53 1.42 -0.73
N ALA A 105 6.29 1.82 -1.02
CA ALA A 105 5.99 2.95 -1.89
C ALA A 105 6.53 4.27 -1.32
N LEU A 106 6.33 4.53 -0.03
CA LEU A 106 6.89 5.71 0.64
C LEU A 106 8.43 5.71 0.61
N GLY A 107 9.06 4.56 0.83
CA GLY A 107 10.51 4.41 0.69
C GLY A 107 11.00 4.74 -0.72
N LEU A 108 10.31 4.25 -1.76
CA LEU A 108 10.65 4.56 -3.15
C LEU A 108 10.48 6.05 -3.50
N ILE A 109 9.42 6.70 -2.98
CA ILE A 109 9.22 8.14 -3.17
C ILE A 109 10.37 8.92 -2.53
N ALA A 110 10.80 8.55 -1.32
CA ALA A 110 11.92 9.19 -0.63
C ALA A 110 13.24 8.99 -1.39
N VAL A 111 13.53 7.76 -1.85
CA VAL A 111 14.72 7.47 -2.66
C VAL A 111 14.67 8.22 -3.98
N GLY A 112 13.54 8.25 -4.68
CA GLY A 112 13.35 8.98 -5.92
C GLY A 112 13.57 10.49 -5.74
N PHE A 113 13.11 11.06 -4.63
CA PHE A 113 13.38 12.46 -4.28
C PHE A 113 14.89 12.73 -4.15
N VAL A 114 15.61 11.89 -3.39
CA VAL A 114 17.06 12.02 -3.22
C VAL A 114 17.79 11.89 -4.56
N MET A 115 17.40 10.92 -5.39
CA MET A 115 18.01 10.70 -6.71
C MET A 115 17.77 11.86 -7.67
N ASN A 116 16.67 12.58 -7.55
CA ASN A 116 16.42 13.80 -8.33
C ASN A 116 17.27 15.00 -7.87
N LEU A 117 17.74 15.01 -6.63
CA LEU A 117 18.60 16.09 -6.13
C LEU A 117 20.07 15.93 -6.60
N ILE A 118 20.55 14.69 -6.73
CA ILE A 118 21.95 14.40 -7.05
C ILE A 118 22.42 15.04 -8.39
N PRO A 119 21.71 14.91 -9.50
CA PRO A 119 22.12 15.53 -10.76
C PRO A 119 22.19 17.06 -10.68
N ASN A 120 21.22 17.70 -10.02
CA ASN A 120 21.20 19.14 -9.84
C ASN A 120 22.41 19.62 -9.03
N PHE A 121 22.76 18.90 -7.98
CA PHE A 121 23.94 19.20 -7.17
C PHE A 121 25.26 19.00 -7.95
N LEU A 122 25.37 17.92 -8.71
CA LEU A 122 26.58 17.61 -9.50
C LEU A 122 26.79 18.59 -10.66
N MET A 123 25.73 19.13 -11.25
CA MET A 123 25.79 20.10 -12.35
C MET A 123 25.98 21.54 -11.86
N GLY A 124 26.03 21.79 -10.55
CA GLY A 124 26.16 23.15 -9.99
C GLY A 124 24.97 24.05 -10.30
N LEU A 125 23.83 23.48 -10.67
CA LEU A 125 22.61 24.24 -10.92
C LEU A 125 22.07 24.81 -9.59
N PRO A 126 21.50 26.03 -9.61
CA PRO A 126 20.90 26.58 -8.41
C PRO A 126 19.81 25.62 -7.92
N VAL A 127 20.00 25.12 -6.70
CA VAL A 127 19.12 24.10 -6.08
C VAL A 127 17.66 24.59 -5.97
N THR A 128 17.46 25.92 -6.10
CA THR A 128 16.16 26.58 -5.86
C THR A 128 15.08 26.27 -6.89
N ASP A 129 15.41 26.11 -8.17
CA ASP A 129 14.36 26.05 -9.21
C ASP A 129 13.79 24.63 -9.44
N GLY A 130 14.59 23.58 -9.23
CA GLY A 130 14.13 22.19 -9.36
C GLY A 130 13.66 21.57 -8.03
N TRP A 131 14.20 22.06 -6.92
CA TRP A 131 13.99 21.47 -5.59
C TRP A 131 12.56 21.67 -5.06
N VAL A 132 12.01 22.88 -5.19
CA VAL A 132 10.66 23.19 -4.72
C VAL A 132 9.62 22.37 -5.48
N GLY A 133 9.75 22.25 -6.81
CA GLY A 133 8.86 21.41 -7.62
C GLY A 133 8.96 19.93 -7.27
N SER A 134 10.18 19.42 -7.10
CA SER A 134 10.43 18.02 -6.73
C SER A 134 9.91 17.72 -5.32
N LEU A 135 10.13 18.61 -4.35
CA LEU A 135 9.62 18.48 -2.99
C LEU A 135 8.09 18.50 -2.94
N ALA A 136 7.47 19.44 -3.66
CA ALA A 136 6.02 19.55 -3.72
C ALA A 136 5.40 18.28 -4.34
N THR A 137 5.93 17.82 -5.48
CA THR A 137 5.43 16.61 -6.16
C THR A 137 5.61 15.36 -5.30
N SER A 138 6.80 15.17 -4.73
CA SER A 138 7.09 14.02 -3.86
C SER A 138 6.26 14.06 -2.58
N GLY A 139 6.06 15.25 -2.00
CA GLY A 139 5.23 15.46 -0.81
C GLY A 139 3.76 15.13 -1.07
N ILE A 140 3.20 15.59 -2.19
CA ILE A 140 1.82 15.28 -2.58
C ILE A 140 1.66 13.77 -2.81
N CYS A 141 2.58 13.15 -3.56
CA CYS A 141 2.55 11.70 -3.79
C CYS A 141 2.66 10.91 -2.49
N ALA A 142 3.57 11.31 -1.59
CA ALA A 142 3.73 10.66 -0.29
C ALA A 142 2.46 10.80 0.57
N ALA A 143 1.86 12.00 0.60
CA ALA A 143 0.63 12.25 1.32
C ALA A 143 -0.52 11.37 0.79
N LEU A 144 -0.70 11.28 -0.53
CA LEU A 144 -1.74 10.45 -1.15
C LEU A 144 -1.54 8.97 -0.83
N VAL A 145 -0.30 8.47 -0.91
CA VAL A 145 0.03 7.07 -0.60
C VAL A 145 -0.15 6.78 0.89
N ALA A 146 0.07 7.76 1.78
CA ALA A 146 -0.07 7.60 3.21
C ALA A 146 -1.53 7.66 3.71
N VAL A 147 -2.48 8.17 2.90
CA VAL A 147 -3.91 8.29 3.30
C VAL A 147 -4.47 7.02 3.95
N PRO A 148 -4.26 5.79 3.42
CA PRO A 148 -4.80 4.59 4.04
C PRO A 148 -4.24 4.29 5.44
N LEU A 149 -3.02 4.78 5.76
CA LEU A 149 -2.44 4.63 7.10
C LEU A 149 -2.96 5.69 8.07
N LEU A 150 -3.28 6.90 7.58
CA LEU A 150 -3.73 8.02 8.40
C LEU A 150 -5.19 7.88 8.84
N VAL A 151 -6.00 7.16 8.07
CA VAL A 151 -7.41 6.91 8.40
C VAL A 151 -7.49 5.63 9.23
N SER A 152 -7.73 5.76 10.53
CA SER A 152 -7.73 4.65 11.50
C SER A 152 -8.62 3.47 11.06
N GLY A 153 -9.84 3.73 10.61
CA GLY A 153 -10.76 2.68 10.15
C GLY A 153 -10.32 1.93 8.89
N ILE A 154 -9.42 2.51 8.08
CA ILE A 154 -8.82 1.86 6.90
C ILE A 154 -7.55 1.11 7.33
N SER A 155 -6.75 1.72 8.19
CA SER A 155 -5.52 1.14 8.71
C SER A 155 -5.75 -0.19 9.44
N GLU A 156 -6.88 -0.34 10.15
CA GLU A 156 -7.27 -1.57 10.85
C GLU A 156 -7.67 -2.70 9.88
N GLN A 157 -8.11 -2.37 8.67
CA GLN A 157 -8.49 -3.34 7.64
C GLN A 157 -7.30 -3.88 6.84
N MET A 158 -6.11 -3.29 7.02
CA MET A 158 -4.89 -3.67 6.33
C MET A 158 -4.02 -4.54 7.24
N GLU A 159 -3.45 -5.60 6.68
CA GLU A 159 -2.50 -6.52 7.32
C GLU A 159 -1.04 -6.15 7.06
#